data_d0818d379fd3f8d4942a23aeb56f847d
#
_entry.id   d0818d379fd3f8d4942a23aeb56f847d
#
_cell.length_a   1.000
_cell.length_b   1.000
_cell.length_c   1.000
_cell.angle_alpha   90.00
_cell.angle_beta   90.00
_cell.angle_gamma   90.00
#
_symmetry.space_group_name_H-M   'P 1'
#
loop_
_entity.id
_entity.type
_entity.pdbx_description
1 polymer ?
#
loop_
_entity_poly.entity_id
_entity_poly.type
_entity_poly.pdbx_seq_one_letter_code
_entity_poly.pdbx_strand_id
1 'polypeptide(L)'
;RQRQMCIRDRGQPELVKKQYLDMNMWLPGDILLKADKMCMAHSLELRVPFLDRKVMEFAEHIPDRYRINENGNKQVLRHAANKSLPDEWATRPKVGFPVPIVYWLREQKWYDYVKEYFTAPWASEFFNTDELMHLLDLHFAGKGDFQRKIYTPLVFLVWYKRFFIDEGQPSVQAA
;
A
#
# COMPACT_ATOMS: atom_id res chain seq x y z
N ARG A 1 7.05 23.20 2.81
CA ARG A 1 6.33 22.29 1.89
C ARG A 1 4.82 22.52 1.92
N GLN A 2 4.17 22.54 3.10
CA GLN A 2 2.72 22.76 3.24
C GLN A 2 2.25 24.12 2.66
N ARG A 3 3.03 25.18 2.84
CA ARG A 3 2.75 26.51 2.30
C ARG A 3 2.81 26.57 0.76
N GLN A 4 3.72 25.85 0.15
CA GLN A 4 3.84 25.75 -1.32
C GLN A 4 2.68 24.93 -1.92
N MET A 5 2.19 23.91 -1.22
CA MET A 5 1.02 23.12 -1.58
C MET A 5 -0.25 23.98 -1.61
N CYS A 6 -0.49 24.78 -0.56
CA CYS A 6 -1.64 25.69 -0.47
C CYS A 6 -1.67 26.80 -1.53
N ILE A 7 -0.52 27.19 -2.08
CA ILE A 7 -0.42 28.23 -3.11
C ILE A 7 -0.69 27.66 -4.51
N ARG A 8 -0.20 26.43 -4.78
CA ARG A 8 -0.33 25.78 -6.09
C ARG A 8 -1.72 25.22 -6.39
N ASP A 9 -2.48 24.85 -5.36
CA ASP A 9 -3.78 24.20 -5.55
C ASP A 9 -4.98 25.16 -5.56
N ARG A 10 -4.75 26.46 -5.30
CA ARG A 10 -5.82 27.47 -5.34
C ARG A 10 -6.42 27.57 -6.74
N GLY A 11 -7.73 27.36 -6.81
CA GLY A 11 -8.49 27.44 -8.07
C GLY A 11 -8.39 26.21 -8.99
N GLN A 12 -7.63 25.17 -8.60
CA GLN A 12 -7.59 23.94 -9.38
C GLN A 12 -8.79 23.03 -9.07
N PRO A 13 -9.29 22.26 -10.05
CA PRO A 13 -10.31 21.24 -9.82
C PRO A 13 -9.91 20.24 -8.74
N GLU A 14 -10.88 19.69 -8.01
CA GLU A 14 -10.66 18.72 -6.94
C GLU A 14 -9.89 17.47 -7.38
N LEU A 15 -10.13 17.00 -8.60
CA LEU A 15 -9.40 15.87 -9.18
C LEU A 15 -7.91 16.18 -9.29
N VAL A 16 -7.55 17.35 -9.78
CA VAL A 16 -6.16 17.79 -9.94
C VAL A 16 -5.47 17.93 -8.59
N LYS A 17 -6.16 18.49 -7.58
CA LYS A 17 -5.63 18.58 -6.21
C LYS A 17 -5.32 17.21 -5.62
N LYS A 18 -6.23 16.24 -5.75
CA LYS A 18 -6.03 14.87 -5.28
C LYS A 18 -4.86 14.19 -5.98
N GLN A 19 -4.79 14.30 -7.30
CA GLN A 19 -3.67 13.75 -8.08
C GLN A 19 -2.33 14.40 -7.69
N TYR A 20 -2.32 15.70 -7.43
CA TYR A 20 -1.12 16.40 -6.98
C TYR A 20 -0.62 15.88 -5.61
N LEU A 21 -1.54 15.63 -4.67
CA LEU A 21 -1.20 15.03 -3.38
C LEU A 21 -0.61 13.62 -3.54
N ASP A 22 -1.28 12.80 -4.35
CA ASP A 22 -0.82 11.44 -4.61
C ASP A 22 0.57 11.42 -5.24
N MET A 23 0.81 12.28 -6.22
CA MET A 23 2.09 12.37 -6.93
C MET A 23 3.25 12.87 -6.07
N ASN A 24 2.97 13.74 -5.09
CA ASN A 24 4.02 14.38 -4.31
C ASN A 24 4.22 13.77 -2.92
N MET A 25 3.26 13.00 -2.43
CA MET A 25 3.31 12.42 -1.08
C MET A 25 3.20 10.90 -1.10
N TRP A 26 2.08 10.38 -1.57
CA TRP A 26 1.81 8.94 -1.48
C TRP A 26 2.65 8.12 -2.46
N LEU A 27 2.73 8.54 -3.71
CA LEU A 27 3.48 7.82 -4.73
C LEU A 27 4.97 7.71 -4.39
N PRO A 28 5.71 8.79 -4.11
CA PRO A 28 7.13 8.69 -3.77
C PRO A 28 7.37 8.13 -2.36
N GLY A 29 6.52 8.46 -1.38
CA GLY A 29 6.75 8.12 0.02
C GLY A 29 6.31 6.71 0.42
N ASP A 30 5.40 6.10 -0.32
CA ASP A 30 4.92 4.74 -0.06
C ASP A 30 5.15 3.80 -1.25
N ILE A 31 4.49 4.07 -2.37
CA ILE A 31 4.44 3.10 -3.48
C ILE A 31 5.81 2.88 -4.11
N LEU A 32 6.50 3.95 -4.53
CA LEU A 32 7.79 3.83 -5.21
C LEU A 32 8.90 3.42 -4.24
N LEU A 33 8.90 3.98 -3.04
CA LEU A 33 9.87 3.63 -2.00
C LEU A 33 9.81 2.15 -1.64
N LYS A 34 8.60 1.63 -1.43
CA LYS A 34 8.38 0.22 -1.12
C LYS A 34 8.75 -0.67 -2.29
N ALA A 35 8.29 -0.33 -3.50
CA ALA A 35 8.56 -1.10 -4.70
C ALA A 35 10.07 -1.19 -4.98
N ASP A 36 10.79 -0.06 -4.91
CA ASP A 36 12.23 -0.01 -5.09
C ASP A 36 12.96 -0.87 -4.05
N LYS A 37 12.71 -0.64 -2.76
CA LYS A 37 13.38 -1.38 -1.68
C LYS A 37 13.15 -2.90 -1.76
N MET A 38 11.92 -3.33 -2.05
CA MET A 38 11.60 -4.75 -2.12
C MET A 38 12.20 -5.40 -3.36
N CYS A 39 12.15 -4.74 -4.51
CA CYS A 39 12.74 -5.25 -5.74
C CYS A 39 14.28 -5.29 -5.66
N MET A 40 14.90 -4.21 -5.19
CA MET A 40 16.36 -4.12 -5.06
C MET A 40 16.92 -5.11 -4.02
N ALA A 41 16.17 -5.43 -2.98
CA ALA A 41 16.55 -6.49 -2.04
C ALA A 41 16.72 -7.86 -2.71
N HIS A 42 16.10 -8.06 -3.87
CA HIS A 42 16.19 -9.27 -4.69
C HIS A 42 16.90 -9.04 -6.04
N SER A 43 17.71 -7.97 -6.15
CA SER A 43 18.45 -7.61 -7.37
C SER A 43 17.56 -7.44 -8.61
N LEU A 44 16.31 -7.03 -8.43
CA LEU A 44 15.35 -6.76 -9.49
C LEU A 44 15.17 -5.26 -9.68
N GLU A 45 15.50 -4.75 -10.86
CA GLU A 45 15.27 -3.35 -11.20
C GLU A 45 13.83 -3.12 -11.68
N LEU A 46 13.09 -2.26 -10.97
CA LEU A 46 11.75 -1.85 -11.33
C LEU A 46 11.76 -0.58 -12.18
N ARG A 47 11.14 -0.63 -13.35
CA ARG A 47 10.91 0.53 -14.21
C ARG A 47 9.43 0.93 -14.20
N VAL A 48 9.16 2.24 -14.21
CA VAL A 48 7.81 2.82 -14.11
C VAL A 48 7.51 3.73 -15.32
N PRO A 49 7.26 3.20 -16.51
CA PRO A 49 7.19 3.96 -17.75
C PRO A 49 6.10 5.05 -17.75
N PHE A 50 5.03 4.89 -16.98
CA PHE A 50 3.99 5.91 -16.85
C PHE A 50 4.41 7.14 -16.03
N LEU A 51 5.55 7.09 -15.36
CA LEU A 51 6.14 8.22 -14.65
C LEU A 51 7.27 8.88 -15.44
N ASP A 52 7.49 8.46 -16.69
CA ASP A 52 8.37 9.19 -17.61
C ASP A 52 7.91 10.64 -17.75
N ARG A 53 8.87 11.56 -17.75
CA ARG A 53 8.60 13.00 -17.77
C ARG A 53 7.70 13.41 -18.92
N LYS A 54 7.94 12.90 -20.13
CA LYS A 54 7.15 13.24 -21.33
C LYS A 54 5.72 12.69 -21.24
N VAL A 55 5.57 11.49 -20.67
CA VAL A 55 4.24 10.89 -20.42
C VAL A 55 3.49 11.71 -19.40
N MET A 56 4.13 12.19 -18.35
CA MET A 56 3.51 13.03 -17.32
C MET A 56 3.11 14.40 -17.87
N GLU A 57 4.01 15.07 -18.58
CA GLU A 57 3.73 16.34 -19.26
C GLU A 57 2.53 16.23 -20.20
N PHE A 58 2.45 15.14 -20.97
CA PHE A 58 1.27 14.86 -21.80
C PHE A 58 0.00 14.64 -20.98
N ALA A 59 0.09 13.83 -19.91
CA ALA A 59 -1.04 13.48 -19.06
C ALA A 59 -1.64 14.70 -18.34
N GLU A 60 -0.84 15.69 -17.98
CA GLU A 60 -1.30 16.95 -17.37
C GLU A 60 -2.25 17.75 -18.27
N HIS A 61 -2.09 17.65 -19.58
CA HIS A 61 -2.91 18.34 -20.57
C HIS A 61 -4.21 17.60 -20.94
N ILE A 62 -4.41 16.37 -20.43
CA ILE A 62 -5.63 15.61 -20.71
C ILE A 62 -6.81 16.21 -19.91
N PRO A 63 -7.90 16.64 -20.55
CA PRO A 63 -9.08 17.13 -19.84
C PRO A 63 -9.69 16.07 -18.93
N ASP A 64 -10.25 16.49 -17.79
CA ASP A 64 -10.76 15.59 -16.73
C ASP A 64 -11.79 14.58 -17.25
N ARG A 65 -12.67 14.97 -18.18
CA ARG A 65 -13.67 14.07 -18.80
C ARG A 65 -13.07 12.83 -19.49
N TYR A 66 -11.80 12.90 -19.90
CA TYR A 66 -11.05 11.78 -20.48
C TYR A 66 -10.18 11.03 -19.48
N ARG A 67 -10.01 11.58 -18.28
CA ARG A 67 -9.32 10.89 -17.17
C ARG A 67 -10.30 10.04 -16.39
N ILE A 68 -11.45 10.62 -16.02
CA ILE A 68 -12.51 9.97 -15.25
C ILE A 68 -13.87 10.46 -15.71
N ASN A 69 -14.83 9.56 -15.83
CA ASN A 69 -16.23 9.87 -16.14
C ASN A 69 -17.15 8.81 -15.51
N GLU A 70 -18.43 8.82 -15.88
CA GLU A 70 -19.44 7.84 -15.42
C GLU A 70 -19.06 6.37 -15.68
N ASN A 71 -18.28 6.10 -16.75
CA ASN A 71 -17.79 4.77 -17.11
C ASN A 71 -16.54 4.35 -16.31
N GLY A 72 -16.08 5.20 -15.40
CA GLY A 72 -14.95 4.91 -14.51
C GLY A 72 -13.72 5.75 -14.75
N ASN A 73 -12.59 5.25 -14.24
CA ASN A 73 -11.29 5.93 -14.30
C ASN A 73 -10.41 5.44 -15.48
N LYS A 74 -9.32 6.19 -15.76
CA LYS A 74 -8.31 5.86 -16.77
C LYS A 74 -8.86 5.75 -18.20
N GLN A 75 -9.86 6.52 -18.55
CA GLN A 75 -10.59 6.40 -19.82
C GLN A 75 -9.65 6.50 -21.05
N VAL A 76 -8.77 7.50 -21.09
CA VAL A 76 -7.80 7.65 -22.19
C VAL A 76 -6.94 6.40 -22.36
N LEU A 77 -6.44 5.86 -21.23
CA LEU A 77 -5.59 4.66 -21.28
C LEU A 77 -6.37 3.43 -21.74
N ARG A 78 -7.63 3.28 -21.30
CA ARG A 78 -8.51 2.20 -21.75
C ARG A 78 -8.82 2.29 -23.24
N HIS A 79 -9.12 3.48 -23.75
CA HIS A 79 -9.33 3.69 -25.18
C HIS A 79 -8.06 3.43 -26.02
N ALA A 80 -6.89 3.82 -25.50
CA ALA A 80 -5.64 3.51 -26.16
C ALA A 80 -5.38 1.99 -26.16
N ALA A 81 -5.64 1.31 -25.07
CA ALA A 81 -5.46 -0.13 -24.94
C ALA A 81 -6.37 -0.93 -25.87
N ASN A 82 -7.61 -0.50 -26.11
CA ASN A 82 -8.54 -1.14 -27.04
C ASN A 82 -8.04 -1.20 -28.49
N LYS A 83 -7.06 -0.37 -28.86
CA LYS A 83 -6.44 -0.43 -30.19
C LYS A 83 -5.47 -1.61 -30.36
N SER A 84 -5.00 -2.17 -29.26
CA SER A 84 -3.94 -3.19 -29.26
C SER A 84 -4.27 -4.43 -28.44
N LEU A 85 -5.29 -4.35 -27.58
CA LEU A 85 -5.72 -5.43 -26.71
C LEU A 85 -7.19 -5.78 -26.96
N PRO A 86 -7.63 -7.02 -26.70
CA PRO A 86 -9.03 -7.39 -26.69
C PRO A 86 -9.83 -6.52 -25.72
N ASP A 87 -11.09 -6.22 -26.07
CA ASP A 87 -11.96 -5.32 -25.29
C ASP A 87 -12.12 -5.76 -23.83
N GLU A 88 -12.22 -7.04 -23.58
CA GLU A 88 -12.35 -7.63 -22.23
C GLU A 88 -11.16 -7.27 -21.31
N TRP A 89 -9.97 -7.09 -21.88
CA TRP A 89 -8.77 -6.70 -21.12
C TRP A 89 -8.70 -5.19 -20.88
N ALA A 90 -9.02 -4.40 -21.90
CA ALA A 90 -8.98 -2.95 -21.82
C ALA A 90 -10.08 -2.38 -20.90
N THR A 91 -11.25 -3.03 -20.86
CA THR A 91 -12.40 -2.62 -20.04
C THR A 91 -12.48 -3.29 -18.67
N ARG A 92 -11.58 -4.25 -18.38
CA ARG A 92 -11.57 -5.01 -17.14
C ARG A 92 -11.65 -4.09 -15.90
N PRO A 93 -12.51 -4.41 -14.94
CA PRO A 93 -12.56 -3.69 -13.67
C PRO A 93 -11.20 -3.68 -12.98
N LYS A 94 -10.87 -2.56 -12.32
CA LYS A 94 -9.64 -2.48 -11.54
C LYS A 94 -9.68 -3.52 -10.41
N VAL A 95 -8.73 -4.43 -10.43
CA VAL A 95 -8.43 -5.34 -9.31
C VAL A 95 -7.18 -4.82 -8.63
N GLY A 96 -7.21 -4.69 -7.27
CA GLY A 96 -6.01 -4.39 -6.49
C GLY A 96 -5.02 -5.56 -6.52
N PHE A 97 -3.95 -5.46 -5.75
CA PHE A 97 -3.06 -6.59 -5.45
C PHE A 97 -3.47 -7.22 -4.10
N PRO A 98 -4.49 -8.11 -4.08
CA PRO A 98 -4.92 -8.72 -2.84
C PRO A 98 -3.82 -9.66 -2.35
N VAL A 99 -3.30 -9.36 -1.17
CA VAL A 99 -2.43 -10.27 -0.44
C VAL A 99 -3.32 -11.16 0.43
N PRO A 100 -3.16 -12.48 0.43
CA PRO A 100 -4.07 -13.41 1.12
C PRO A 100 -3.84 -13.46 2.65
N ILE A 101 -3.63 -12.30 3.28
CA ILE A 101 -3.37 -12.17 4.73
C ILE A 101 -4.50 -12.80 5.56
N VAL A 102 -5.74 -12.68 5.10
CA VAL A 102 -6.91 -13.32 5.75
C VAL A 102 -6.69 -14.81 5.95
N TYR A 103 -6.18 -15.49 4.93
CA TYR A 103 -5.97 -16.94 4.98
C TYR A 103 -4.70 -17.28 5.78
N TRP A 104 -3.62 -16.52 5.59
CA TRP A 104 -2.38 -16.74 6.33
C TRP A 104 -2.58 -16.64 7.84
N LEU A 105 -3.31 -15.64 8.31
CA LEU A 105 -3.57 -15.47 9.75
C LEU A 105 -4.47 -16.58 10.33
N ARG A 106 -5.02 -17.48 9.52
CA ARG A 106 -5.74 -18.70 9.94
C ARG A 106 -4.87 -19.94 9.93
N GLU A 107 -3.61 -19.83 9.52
CA GLU A 107 -2.63 -20.90 9.62
C GLU A 107 -1.92 -20.85 10.98
N GLN A 108 -1.67 -22.01 11.61
CA GLN A 108 -1.05 -22.08 12.92
C GLN A 108 0.29 -21.36 13.00
N LYS A 109 1.12 -21.49 11.97
CA LYS A 109 2.42 -20.81 11.87
C LYS A 109 2.32 -19.30 12.05
N TRP A 110 1.35 -18.68 11.36
CA TRP A 110 1.19 -17.22 11.41
C TRP A 110 0.46 -16.77 12.67
N TYR A 111 -0.45 -17.59 13.18
CA TYR A 111 -1.07 -17.36 14.48
C TYR A 111 -0.01 -17.30 15.58
N ASP A 112 0.89 -18.30 15.64
CA ASP A 112 1.95 -18.36 16.65
C ASP A 112 2.93 -17.18 16.52
N TYR A 113 3.29 -16.82 15.29
CA TYR A 113 4.12 -15.64 15.00
C TYR A 113 3.49 -14.35 15.51
N VAL A 114 2.21 -14.10 15.21
CA VAL A 114 1.50 -12.89 15.67
C VAL A 114 1.37 -12.89 17.19
N LYS A 115 1.04 -14.03 17.77
CA LYS A 115 0.92 -14.22 19.21
C LYS A 115 2.20 -13.83 19.95
N GLU A 116 3.37 -14.22 19.45
CA GLU A 116 4.68 -13.84 20.04
C GLU A 116 4.79 -12.31 20.20
N TYR A 117 4.39 -11.54 19.20
CA TYR A 117 4.44 -10.08 19.26
C TYR A 117 3.35 -9.48 20.16
N PHE A 118 2.14 -10.03 20.12
CA PHE A 118 1.02 -9.50 20.89
C PHE A 118 1.15 -9.77 22.38
N THR A 119 1.85 -10.84 22.78
CA THR A 119 2.10 -11.19 24.18
C THR A 119 3.48 -10.70 24.68
N ALA A 120 4.24 -9.99 23.85
CA ALA A 120 5.52 -9.44 24.27
C ALA A 120 5.31 -8.38 25.38
N PRO A 121 6.15 -8.35 26.43
CA PRO A 121 5.99 -7.43 27.57
C PRO A 121 5.88 -5.96 27.16
N TRP A 122 6.63 -5.55 26.16
CA TRP A 122 6.66 -4.18 25.64
C TRP A 122 5.45 -3.84 24.76
N ALA A 123 4.69 -4.81 24.28
CA ALA A 123 3.50 -4.56 23.46
C ALA A 123 2.38 -3.85 24.27
N SER A 124 2.30 -4.13 25.56
CA SER A 124 1.31 -3.53 26.45
C SER A 124 1.51 -2.02 26.70
N GLU A 125 2.67 -1.48 26.35
CA GLU A 125 2.94 -0.04 26.39
C GLU A 125 2.11 0.73 25.34
N PHE A 126 1.72 0.07 24.25
CA PHE A 126 1.07 0.69 23.10
C PHE A 126 -0.36 0.22 22.88
N PHE A 127 -0.66 -1.02 23.26
CA PHE A 127 -1.91 -1.68 22.90
C PHE A 127 -2.51 -2.44 24.07
N ASN A 128 -3.83 -2.58 24.06
CA ASN A 128 -4.51 -3.57 24.89
C ASN A 128 -4.26 -4.97 24.31
N THR A 129 -3.31 -5.69 24.88
CA THR A 129 -2.86 -7.00 24.40
C THR A 129 -3.94 -8.07 24.51
N ASP A 130 -4.83 -7.99 25.51
CA ASP A 130 -5.95 -8.92 25.64
C ASP A 130 -6.95 -8.77 24.50
N GLU A 131 -7.25 -7.53 24.10
CA GLU A 131 -8.11 -7.25 22.96
C GLU A 131 -7.47 -7.72 21.63
N LEU A 132 -6.16 -7.50 21.45
CA LEU A 132 -5.44 -7.97 20.27
C LEU A 132 -5.46 -9.50 20.18
N MET A 133 -5.24 -10.20 21.29
CA MET A 133 -5.30 -11.66 21.35
C MET A 133 -6.72 -12.16 21.07
N HIS A 134 -7.74 -11.52 21.66
CA HIS A 134 -9.13 -11.86 21.38
C HIS A 134 -9.47 -11.74 19.89
N LEU A 135 -9.04 -10.65 19.23
CA LEU A 135 -9.25 -10.46 17.79
C LEU A 135 -8.52 -11.53 16.95
N LEU A 136 -7.30 -11.89 17.37
CA LEU A 136 -6.52 -12.95 16.72
C LEU A 136 -7.22 -14.30 16.82
N ASP A 137 -7.71 -14.66 18.01
CA ASP A 137 -8.43 -15.91 18.27
C ASP A 137 -9.73 -16.00 17.46
N LEU A 138 -10.51 -14.92 17.40
CA LEU A 138 -11.73 -14.87 16.59
C LEU A 138 -11.43 -15.02 15.10
N HIS A 139 -10.35 -14.39 14.62
CA HIS A 139 -9.94 -14.49 13.22
C HIS A 139 -9.47 -15.88 12.87
N PHE A 140 -8.63 -16.48 13.71
CA PHE A 140 -8.12 -17.84 13.56
C PHE A 140 -9.25 -18.87 13.55
N ALA A 141 -10.23 -18.72 14.46
CA ALA A 141 -11.42 -19.57 14.51
C ALA A 141 -12.42 -19.35 13.36
N GLY A 142 -12.12 -18.43 12.42
CA GLY A 142 -13.00 -18.13 11.30
C GLY A 142 -14.28 -17.37 11.65
N LYS A 143 -14.36 -16.80 12.87
CA LYS A 143 -15.55 -16.08 13.37
C LYS A 143 -15.69 -14.65 12.84
N GLY A 144 -14.81 -14.22 11.92
CA GLY A 144 -14.87 -12.93 11.27
C GLY A 144 -13.58 -12.60 10.50
N ASP A 145 -13.59 -11.47 9.78
CA ASP A 145 -12.40 -10.91 9.14
C ASP A 145 -11.88 -9.73 9.95
N PHE A 146 -10.84 -9.99 10.73
CA PHE A 146 -10.15 -9.00 11.55
C PHE A 146 -8.74 -8.69 11.04
N GLN A 147 -8.41 -9.09 9.81
CA GLN A 147 -7.05 -8.98 9.25
C GLN A 147 -6.43 -7.59 9.45
N ARG A 148 -7.16 -6.52 9.18
CA ARG A 148 -6.62 -5.14 9.30
C ARG A 148 -6.33 -4.76 10.75
N LYS A 149 -7.21 -5.18 11.66
CA LYS A 149 -7.05 -4.91 13.10
C LYS A 149 -5.90 -5.70 13.72
N ILE A 150 -5.52 -6.82 13.13
CA ILE A 150 -4.38 -7.64 13.53
C ILE A 150 -3.10 -7.17 12.84
N TYR A 151 -3.15 -7.00 11.51
CA TYR A 151 -1.96 -6.71 10.72
C TYR A 151 -1.35 -5.34 11.04
N THR A 152 -2.16 -4.31 11.26
CA THR A 152 -1.65 -2.96 11.53
C THR A 152 -0.85 -2.88 12.84
N PRO A 153 -1.37 -3.35 14.00
CA PRO A 153 -0.56 -3.44 15.21
C PRO A 153 0.66 -4.35 15.06
N LEU A 154 0.53 -5.49 14.39
CA LEU A 154 1.65 -6.39 14.15
C LEU A 154 2.81 -5.69 13.42
N VAL A 155 2.52 -4.96 12.34
CA VAL A 155 3.56 -4.23 11.59
C VAL A 155 4.27 -3.20 12.46
N PHE A 156 3.51 -2.48 13.30
CA PHE A 156 4.08 -1.55 14.27
C PHE A 156 4.97 -2.26 15.27
N LEU A 157 4.53 -3.36 15.86
CA LEU A 157 5.29 -4.11 16.85
C LEU A 157 6.56 -4.75 16.26
N VAL A 158 6.49 -5.26 15.02
CA VAL A 158 7.67 -5.76 14.30
C VAL A 158 8.69 -4.64 14.07
N TRP A 159 8.22 -3.46 13.64
CA TRP A 159 9.07 -2.28 13.49
C TRP A 159 9.68 -1.85 14.82
N TYR A 160 8.87 -1.74 15.89
CA TYR A 160 9.34 -1.33 17.21
C TYR A 160 10.40 -2.30 17.75
N LYS A 161 10.14 -3.61 17.68
CA LYS A 161 11.12 -4.62 18.06
C LYS A 161 12.44 -4.40 17.32
N ARG A 162 12.38 -4.23 15.99
CA ARG A 162 13.57 -4.08 15.15
C ARG A 162 14.43 -2.88 15.50
N PHE A 163 13.79 -1.72 15.75
CA PHE A 163 14.52 -0.47 15.91
C PHE A 163 14.77 -0.04 17.35
N PHE A 164 14.05 -0.58 18.31
CA PHE A 164 14.14 -0.14 19.71
C PHE A 164 14.46 -1.26 20.69
N ILE A 165 14.18 -2.50 20.36
CA ILE A 165 14.47 -3.64 21.23
C ILE A 165 15.75 -4.35 20.78
N ASP A 166 15.89 -4.61 19.46
CA ASP A 166 16.99 -5.36 18.87
C ASP A 166 18.19 -4.45 18.49
N GLU A 167 18.17 -3.15 18.84
CA GLU A 167 19.29 -2.24 18.59
C GLU A 167 20.56 -2.72 19.28
N GLY A 168 21.52 -3.18 18.49
CA GLY A 168 22.80 -3.73 18.95
C GLY A 168 23.08 -5.16 18.50
N GLN A 169 22.11 -5.88 17.94
CA GLN A 169 22.37 -7.16 17.29
C GLN A 169 22.63 -6.97 15.78
N PRO A 170 23.71 -7.57 15.23
CA PRO A 170 23.97 -7.52 13.80
C PRO A 170 22.78 -8.14 13.05
N SER A 171 22.35 -7.44 12.00
CA SER A 171 21.28 -7.92 11.11
C SER A 171 21.52 -9.37 10.73
N VAL A 172 20.59 -10.26 11.11
CA VAL A 172 20.55 -11.61 10.59
C VAL A 172 20.53 -11.50 9.06
N GLN A 173 21.56 -12.08 8.45
CA GLN A 173 21.68 -12.16 7.01
C GLN A 173 20.39 -12.73 6.43
N ALA A 174 19.74 -11.98 5.56
CA ALA A 174 18.68 -12.49 4.70
C ALA A 174 19.33 -13.58 3.82
N ALA A 175 18.95 -14.81 4.06
CA ALA A 175 19.25 -15.93 3.19
C ALA A 175 18.31 -15.92 1.97
#